data_d65a460e6e7e235dfc0ea54d90ba3727
#
_entry.id   d65a460e6e7e235dfc0ea54d90ba3727
#
_cell.length_a   1.000
_cell.length_b   1.000
_cell.length_c   1.000
_cell.angle_alpha   90.00
_cell.angle_beta   90.00
_cell.angle_gamma   90.00
#
_symmetry.space_group_name_H-M   'P 1'
#
loop_
_entity.id
_entity.type
_entity.pdbx_description
1 polymer ?
#
loop_
_entity_poly.entity_id
_entity_poly.type
_entity_poly.pdbx_seq_one_letter_code
_entity_poly.pdbx_strand_id
1 'polypeptide(L)'
;MATKGETYMSKTKRKIKGTVSVFSNSPGQPTGYGQAADALVKLLKRDGANVAALSNYGHEGINTIYHTEYGEIPIYARGSESYSNDVTPAHHKHWKALNSAQPDLLITLYDVWVLNSKGFDTIPIASWTPIDHNPVPPAVLKWLKKDNVTPLAMSKFGLEQINKAGIEGHYIPHSIDTKVFKYTDKIDGLAVDEYMGFEDGRFVVGMNAANKSSGILHRKAYSENMMAFAMFARKHPDAMLYIHADPSSPHGWNLMALGQLLGIPVDNMTFPDPLAYRYGMPQSTLAGIYSSWDVMLATSYGEGFGIPTVEAQACGVPVIVSKFAASPELVGDGWAVSGQPLYDPAQHSFWNIPSVPEIVEALEQAYAKGKNKSAKAVEFAQNYDHEKVWQENWMPVLKKLLK
;
A
#
# COMPACT_ATOMS: atom_id res chain seq x y z
N MET A 1 -28.20 -33.57 26.36
CA MET A 1 -28.58 -33.40 24.94
C MET A 1 -27.55 -32.49 24.29
N ALA A 2 -26.63 -33.08 23.55
CA ALA A 2 -25.56 -32.33 22.89
C ALA A 2 -26.01 -32.03 21.44
N THR A 3 -26.17 -30.76 21.12
CA THR A 3 -26.48 -30.30 19.77
C THR A 3 -25.21 -30.33 18.94
N LYS A 4 -25.20 -31.21 17.95
CA LYS A 4 -24.19 -31.25 16.88
C LYS A 4 -24.27 -29.95 16.03
N GLY A 5 -23.29 -29.10 16.16
CA GLY A 5 -23.01 -28.05 15.17
C GLY A 5 -22.36 -28.68 13.95
N GLU A 6 -23.13 -29.00 12.93
CA GLU A 6 -22.59 -29.38 11.62
C GLU A 6 -21.99 -28.13 10.94
N THR A 7 -20.68 -28.11 10.88
CA THR A 7 -19.92 -27.13 10.10
C THR A 7 -20.14 -27.43 8.61
N TYR A 8 -20.93 -26.61 7.97
CA TYR A 8 -21.14 -26.65 6.51
C TYR A 8 -19.86 -26.18 5.80
N MET A 9 -18.84 -27.04 5.76
CA MET A 9 -17.73 -26.86 4.81
C MET A 9 -18.21 -27.32 3.45
N SER A 10 -18.68 -26.36 2.64
CA SER A 10 -18.82 -26.57 1.20
C SER A 10 -17.52 -27.16 0.66
N LYS A 11 -17.58 -28.32 -0.02
CA LYS A 11 -16.48 -28.92 -0.77
C LYS A 11 -16.18 -28.07 -2.02
N THR A 12 -15.69 -26.86 -1.81
CA THR A 12 -15.13 -26.06 -2.91
C THR A 12 -13.90 -26.79 -3.45
N LYS A 13 -13.93 -27.20 -4.73
CA LYS A 13 -12.77 -27.78 -5.42
C LYS A 13 -11.57 -26.84 -5.20
N ARG A 14 -10.50 -27.34 -4.57
CA ARG A 14 -9.24 -26.59 -4.41
C ARG A 14 -8.81 -26.06 -5.77
N LYS A 15 -8.75 -24.73 -5.90
CA LYS A 15 -8.37 -24.06 -7.16
C LYS A 15 -6.85 -23.97 -7.31
N ILE A 16 -6.13 -23.96 -6.17
CA ILE A 16 -4.67 -23.91 -6.07
C ILE A 16 -4.20 -25.17 -5.36
N LYS A 17 -3.21 -25.85 -5.94
CA LYS A 17 -2.48 -26.96 -5.30
C LYS A 17 -1.03 -26.54 -5.21
N GLY A 18 -0.55 -26.24 -4.01
CA GLY A 18 0.83 -25.82 -3.81
C GLY A 18 1.10 -25.39 -2.38
N THR A 19 2.38 -25.32 -2.06
CA THR A 19 2.91 -24.82 -0.79
C THR A 19 3.45 -23.42 -1.03
N VAL A 20 2.84 -22.42 -0.44
CA VAL A 20 3.19 -21.02 -0.67
C VAL A 20 3.64 -20.37 0.65
N SER A 21 4.78 -19.73 0.63
CA SER A 21 5.19 -18.81 1.69
C SER A 21 5.07 -17.38 1.18
N VAL A 22 4.53 -16.47 2.02
CA VAL A 22 4.47 -15.03 1.71
C VAL A 22 5.41 -14.31 2.68
N PHE A 23 6.49 -13.76 2.13
CA PHE A 23 7.46 -12.97 2.89
C PHE A 23 7.17 -11.47 2.75
N SER A 24 6.80 -10.85 3.86
CA SER A 24 6.46 -9.43 3.94
C SER A 24 6.42 -8.94 5.40
N ASN A 25 5.80 -7.78 5.66
CA ASN A 25 5.32 -7.45 6.99
C ASN A 25 4.27 -8.50 7.43
N SER A 26 4.17 -8.74 8.73
CA SER A 26 3.19 -9.69 9.26
C SER A 26 1.76 -9.33 8.83
N PRO A 27 0.92 -10.31 8.45
CA PRO A 27 -0.49 -10.06 8.13
C PRO A 27 -1.21 -9.27 9.23
N GLY A 28 -2.05 -8.32 8.84
CA GLY A 28 -2.82 -7.47 9.74
C GLY A 28 -2.04 -6.30 10.37
N GLN A 29 -0.75 -6.15 10.09
CA GLN A 29 -0.03 -4.95 10.54
C GLN A 29 -0.57 -3.70 9.83
N PRO A 30 -0.67 -2.53 10.53
CA PRO A 30 -1.21 -1.28 9.97
C PRO A 30 -0.21 -0.59 9.04
N THR A 31 0.23 -1.32 8.03
CA THR A 31 1.14 -0.87 6.96
C THR A 31 0.62 -1.35 5.62
N GLY A 32 0.93 -0.65 4.53
CA GLY A 32 0.50 -1.07 3.19
C GLY A 32 0.90 -2.52 2.87
N TYR A 33 2.12 -2.93 3.19
CA TYR A 33 2.57 -4.32 2.98
C TYR A 33 1.90 -5.32 3.93
N GLY A 34 1.62 -4.93 5.18
CA GLY A 34 0.92 -5.79 6.13
C GLY A 34 -0.52 -6.08 5.70
N GLN A 35 -1.23 -5.06 5.23
CA GLN A 35 -2.60 -5.20 4.71
C GLN A 35 -2.64 -5.99 3.41
N ALA A 36 -1.71 -5.75 2.48
CA ALA A 36 -1.62 -6.51 1.25
C ALA A 36 -1.23 -7.98 1.49
N ALA A 37 -0.33 -8.24 2.45
CA ALA A 37 0.02 -9.60 2.86
C ALA A 37 -1.17 -10.33 3.49
N ASP A 38 -1.96 -9.64 4.33
CA ASP A 38 -3.18 -10.19 4.93
C ASP A 38 -4.19 -10.64 3.87
N ALA A 39 -4.52 -9.76 2.93
CA ALA A 39 -5.42 -10.09 1.83
C ALA A 39 -4.89 -11.29 1.00
N LEU A 40 -3.60 -11.29 0.66
CA LEU A 40 -2.98 -12.33 -0.14
C LEU A 40 -3.00 -13.70 0.56
N VAL A 41 -2.59 -13.79 1.82
CA VAL A 41 -2.55 -15.08 2.53
C VAL A 41 -3.94 -15.65 2.76
N LYS A 42 -4.95 -14.80 3.00
CA LYS A 42 -6.35 -15.19 3.11
C LYS A 42 -6.90 -15.75 1.79
N LEU A 43 -6.66 -15.08 0.68
CA LEU A 43 -7.10 -15.53 -0.65
C LEU A 43 -6.42 -16.83 -1.08
N LEU A 44 -5.11 -16.98 -0.82
CA LEU A 44 -4.37 -18.23 -1.04
C LEU A 44 -4.97 -19.38 -0.22
N LYS A 45 -5.23 -19.15 1.07
CA LYS A 45 -5.83 -20.13 1.98
C LYS A 45 -7.23 -20.53 1.55
N ARG A 46 -8.07 -19.55 1.23
CA ARG A 46 -9.44 -19.75 0.74
C ARG A 46 -9.47 -20.68 -0.48
N ASP A 47 -8.57 -20.48 -1.43
CA ASP A 47 -8.56 -21.21 -2.69
C ASP A 47 -7.71 -22.51 -2.64
N GLY A 48 -7.22 -22.89 -1.43
CA GLY A 48 -6.74 -24.23 -1.13
C GLY A 48 -5.22 -24.43 -1.10
N ALA A 49 -4.43 -23.34 -1.19
CA ALA A 49 -2.99 -23.42 -0.99
C ALA A 49 -2.63 -23.81 0.45
N ASN A 50 -1.52 -24.52 0.64
CA ASN A 50 -0.85 -24.65 1.91
C ASN A 50 -0.02 -23.38 2.13
N VAL A 51 -0.54 -22.40 2.85
CA VAL A 51 0.07 -21.07 2.98
C VAL A 51 0.64 -20.83 4.37
N ALA A 52 1.82 -20.18 4.43
CA ALA A 52 2.41 -19.61 5.63
C ALA A 52 2.88 -18.17 5.37
N ALA A 53 2.84 -17.31 6.39
CA ALA A 53 3.43 -15.99 6.37
C ALA A 53 4.82 -16.03 7.01
N LEU A 54 5.80 -15.37 6.38
CA LEU A 54 7.15 -15.18 6.90
C LEU A 54 7.33 -13.69 7.19
N SER A 55 7.47 -13.35 8.47
CA SER A 55 7.44 -11.95 8.88
C SER A 55 8.82 -11.29 8.79
N ASN A 56 8.84 -10.07 8.26
CA ASN A 56 9.99 -9.18 8.40
C ASN A 56 9.76 -8.11 9.48
N TYR A 57 8.51 -7.67 9.65
CA TYR A 57 8.11 -6.66 10.61
C TYR A 57 6.76 -7.03 11.23
N GLY A 58 6.58 -6.67 12.51
CA GLY A 58 5.30 -6.81 13.22
C GLY A 58 5.07 -8.16 13.88
N HIS A 59 6.01 -9.11 13.79
CA HIS A 59 5.96 -10.35 14.55
C HIS A 59 7.36 -10.84 14.92
N GLU A 60 7.65 -10.93 16.21
CA GLU A 60 8.94 -11.28 16.79
C GLU A 60 8.80 -12.45 17.78
N GLY A 61 9.93 -13.09 18.08
CA GLY A 61 10.02 -14.16 19.08
C GLY A 61 9.65 -15.51 18.52
N ILE A 62 8.52 -16.09 18.95
CA ILE A 62 8.09 -17.44 18.57
C ILE A 62 7.13 -17.43 17.39
N ASN A 63 7.16 -18.50 16.59
CA ASN A 63 6.15 -18.70 15.56
C ASN A 63 4.75 -18.82 16.17
N THR A 64 3.74 -18.32 15.47
CA THR A 64 2.35 -18.30 15.93
C THR A 64 1.38 -18.76 14.85
N ILE A 65 0.12 -18.83 15.17
CA ILE A 65 -0.97 -19.15 14.23
C ILE A 65 -1.87 -17.93 14.09
N TYR A 66 -2.10 -17.54 12.86
CA TYR A 66 -3.09 -16.54 12.49
C TYR A 66 -4.41 -17.22 12.16
N HIS A 67 -5.42 -17.00 12.99
CA HIS A 67 -6.76 -17.53 12.78
C HIS A 67 -7.54 -16.63 11.83
N THR A 68 -8.02 -17.19 10.74
CA THR A 68 -8.82 -16.48 9.74
C THR A 68 -10.14 -17.20 9.50
N GLU A 69 -11.07 -16.56 8.82
CA GLU A 69 -12.33 -17.16 8.38
C GLU A 69 -12.12 -18.34 7.40
N TYR A 70 -10.93 -18.46 6.80
CA TYR A 70 -10.56 -19.55 5.88
C TYR A 70 -9.71 -20.63 6.55
N GLY A 71 -9.47 -20.51 7.84
CA GLY A 71 -8.68 -21.44 8.65
C GLY A 71 -7.34 -20.86 9.10
N GLU A 72 -6.53 -21.71 9.69
CA GLU A 72 -5.27 -21.36 10.34
C GLU A 72 -4.14 -21.14 9.32
N ILE A 73 -3.33 -20.11 9.53
CA ILE A 73 -2.16 -19.75 8.75
C ILE A 73 -0.98 -19.59 9.71
N PRO A 74 0.08 -20.43 9.62
CA PRO A 74 1.28 -20.23 10.41
C PRO A 74 1.99 -18.92 10.06
N ILE A 75 2.41 -18.18 11.10
CA ILE A 75 3.27 -17.01 10.98
C ILE A 75 4.64 -17.35 11.59
N TYR A 76 5.67 -17.29 10.76
CA TYR A 76 7.05 -17.41 11.18
C TYR A 76 7.58 -16.04 11.61
N ALA A 77 8.22 -16.00 12.77
CA ALA A 77 8.76 -14.77 13.33
C ALA A 77 9.93 -14.24 12.48
N ARG A 78 10.16 -12.93 12.59
CA ARG A 78 11.31 -12.29 11.94
C ARG A 78 12.64 -12.81 12.51
N GLY A 79 13.70 -12.67 11.73
CA GLY A 79 15.06 -12.92 12.15
C GLY A 79 15.68 -11.78 12.95
N SER A 80 16.95 -11.94 13.26
CA SER A 80 17.78 -10.95 13.95
C SER A 80 18.30 -9.85 13.02
N GLU A 81 18.46 -10.14 11.72
CA GLU A 81 18.85 -9.15 10.71
C GLU A 81 17.68 -8.21 10.37
N SER A 82 18.02 -6.99 9.96
CA SER A 82 17.03 -5.93 9.67
C SER A 82 15.96 -6.33 8.65
N TYR A 83 16.30 -7.22 7.71
CA TYR A 83 15.41 -7.67 6.63
C TYR A 83 15.19 -9.19 6.65
N SER A 84 15.43 -9.83 7.79
CA SER A 84 15.19 -11.28 8.01
C SER A 84 15.84 -12.21 6.95
N ASN A 85 16.89 -11.77 6.28
CA ASN A 85 17.62 -12.60 5.31
C ASN A 85 18.25 -13.85 5.98
N ASP A 86 18.56 -13.77 7.27
CA ASP A 86 19.12 -14.83 8.10
C ASP A 86 18.19 -16.05 8.25
N VAL A 87 16.86 -15.83 8.25
CA VAL A 87 15.89 -16.92 8.56
C VAL A 87 14.92 -17.21 7.42
N THR A 88 14.60 -16.26 6.54
CA THR A 88 13.54 -16.41 5.53
C THR A 88 13.72 -17.65 4.64
N PRO A 89 14.91 -17.94 4.08
CA PRO A 89 15.13 -19.17 3.29
C PRO A 89 14.91 -20.44 4.10
N ALA A 90 15.32 -20.46 5.36
CA ALA A 90 15.15 -21.61 6.24
C ALA A 90 13.69 -21.83 6.62
N HIS A 91 12.93 -20.77 6.91
CA HIS A 91 11.50 -20.83 7.17
C HIS A 91 10.72 -21.37 5.96
N HIS A 92 11.02 -20.88 4.75
CA HIS A 92 10.39 -21.41 3.54
C HIS A 92 10.69 -22.91 3.36
N LYS A 93 11.95 -23.33 3.50
CA LYS A 93 12.35 -24.74 3.38
C LYS A 93 11.68 -25.62 4.44
N HIS A 94 11.54 -25.14 5.67
CA HIS A 94 10.82 -25.83 6.73
C HIS A 94 9.33 -25.98 6.36
N TRP A 95 8.66 -24.91 5.90
CA TRP A 95 7.27 -24.96 5.49
C TRP A 95 7.06 -25.92 4.30
N LYS A 96 7.95 -25.87 3.32
CA LYS A 96 7.98 -26.83 2.20
C LYS A 96 8.08 -28.28 2.69
N ALA A 97 8.98 -28.57 3.63
CA ALA A 97 9.21 -29.92 4.14
C ALA A 97 7.95 -30.49 4.82
N LEU A 98 7.16 -29.68 5.53
CA LEU A 98 5.88 -30.09 6.11
C LEU A 98 4.81 -30.41 5.04
N ASN A 99 5.00 -29.99 3.79
CA ASN A 99 4.06 -30.13 2.68
C ASN A 99 4.72 -30.73 1.44
N SER A 100 5.69 -31.61 1.60
CA SER A 100 6.66 -32.08 0.59
C SER A 100 6.11 -32.68 -0.69
N ALA A 101 4.82 -33.05 -0.74
CA ALA A 101 4.18 -33.60 -1.93
C ALA A 101 3.62 -32.55 -2.90
N GLN A 102 3.83 -31.28 -2.66
CA GLN A 102 3.27 -30.17 -3.42
C GLN A 102 4.37 -29.31 -4.05
N PRO A 103 4.13 -28.70 -5.23
CA PRO A 103 5.02 -27.65 -5.74
C PRO A 103 5.09 -26.50 -4.75
N ASP A 104 6.23 -25.82 -4.69
CA ASP A 104 6.47 -24.74 -3.73
C ASP A 104 6.77 -23.41 -4.41
N LEU A 105 6.42 -22.31 -3.73
CA LEU A 105 6.64 -20.95 -4.19
C LEU A 105 6.84 -20.02 -2.99
N LEU A 106 7.87 -19.20 -3.05
CA LEU A 106 8.04 -18.06 -2.15
C LEU A 106 7.56 -16.79 -2.86
N ILE A 107 6.54 -16.14 -2.34
CA ILE A 107 6.14 -14.80 -2.81
C ILE A 107 6.82 -13.77 -1.90
N THR A 108 7.61 -12.85 -2.48
CA THR A 108 8.19 -11.73 -1.74
C THR A 108 7.40 -10.46 -2.06
N LEU A 109 6.75 -9.86 -1.06
CA LEU A 109 6.17 -8.52 -1.15
C LEU A 109 7.13 -7.56 -0.45
N TYR A 110 8.09 -7.03 -1.21
CA TYR A 110 9.22 -6.32 -0.62
C TYR A 110 9.97 -5.42 -1.61
N ASP A 111 10.73 -4.47 -1.04
CA ASP A 111 11.78 -3.72 -1.73
C ASP A 111 13.01 -4.62 -1.92
N VAL A 112 13.10 -5.31 -3.05
CA VAL A 112 14.02 -6.44 -3.25
C VAL A 112 15.51 -6.10 -3.23
N TRP A 113 15.87 -4.82 -3.30
CA TRP A 113 17.26 -4.37 -3.19
C TRP A 113 17.88 -4.63 -1.81
N VAL A 114 17.09 -4.88 -0.77
CA VAL A 114 17.55 -5.26 0.57
C VAL A 114 17.74 -6.76 0.74
N LEU A 115 17.28 -7.58 -0.22
CA LEU A 115 17.40 -9.02 -0.15
C LEU A 115 18.78 -9.46 -0.65
N ASN A 116 19.46 -10.30 0.14
CA ASN A 116 20.70 -10.90 -0.29
C ASN A 116 20.44 -12.23 -1.01
N SER A 117 21.39 -12.68 -1.87
CA SER A 117 21.19 -13.90 -2.64
C SER A 117 21.37 -15.17 -1.82
N LYS A 118 22.05 -15.10 -0.69
CA LYS A 118 22.43 -16.28 0.09
C LYS A 118 21.19 -17.03 0.61
N GLY A 119 21.05 -18.25 0.19
CA GLY A 119 19.94 -19.12 0.59
C GLY A 119 18.69 -19.04 -0.26
N PHE A 120 18.50 -17.97 -1.07
CA PHE A 120 17.35 -17.81 -1.95
C PHE A 120 17.53 -18.47 -3.33
N ASP A 121 18.75 -18.77 -3.76
CA ASP A 121 19.07 -19.20 -5.14
C ASP A 121 18.43 -20.53 -5.54
N THR A 122 17.99 -21.34 -4.58
CA THR A 122 17.37 -22.66 -4.83
C THR A 122 15.85 -22.66 -4.60
N ILE A 123 15.25 -21.49 -4.36
CA ILE A 123 13.83 -21.35 -4.04
C ILE A 123 13.14 -20.73 -5.25
N PRO A 124 12.05 -21.32 -5.79
CA PRO A 124 11.21 -20.62 -6.75
C PRO A 124 10.57 -19.39 -6.12
N ILE A 125 10.82 -18.20 -6.69
CA ILE A 125 10.39 -16.92 -6.14
C ILE A 125 9.48 -16.19 -7.12
N ALA A 126 8.32 -15.75 -6.65
CA ALA A 126 7.50 -14.73 -7.30
C ALA A 126 7.74 -13.40 -6.58
N SER A 127 8.47 -12.49 -7.21
CA SER A 127 8.91 -11.25 -6.58
C SER A 127 7.94 -10.11 -6.88
N TRP A 128 7.01 -9.86 -5.96
CA TRP A 128 6.02 -8.78 -6.06
C TRP A 128 6.65 -7.49 -5.55
N THR A 129 7.17 -6.71 -6.51
CA THR A 129 8.17 -5.67 -6.26
C THR A 129 7.66 -4.31 -6.71
N PRO A 130 7.79 -3.26 -5.88
CA PRO A 130 7.55 -1.88 -6.29
C PRO A 130 8.64 -1.40 -7.25
N ILE A 131 8.25 -0.68 -8.30
CA ILE A 131 9.12 0.08 -9.18
C ILE A 131 8.67 1.53 -9.11
N ASP A 132 9.40 2.32 -8.36
CA ASP A 132 9.09 3.72 -8.03
C ASP A 132 10.13 4.73 -8.57
N HIS A 133 11.09 4.23 -9.35
CA HIS A 133 12.15 4.99 -10.01
C HIS A 133 12.13 4.79 -11.53
N ASN A 134 12.76 5.72 -12.25
CA ASN A 134 13.02 5.61 -13.69
C ASN A 134 14.47 5.99 -13.99
N PRO A 135 15.30 5.06 -14.57
CA PRO A 135 15.03 3.63 -14.84
C PRO A 135 14.92 2.77 -13.59
N VAL A 136 14.64 1.48 -13.76
CA VAL A 136 14.66 0.52 -12.63
C VAL A 136 16.04 0.54 -11.97
N PRO A 137 16.15 0.66 -10.63
CA PRO A 137 17.42 0.66 -9.93
C PRO A 137 18.27 -0.59 -10.24
N PRO A 138 19.60 -0.45 -10.40
CA PRO A 138 20.48 -1.58 -10.73
C PRO A 138 20.42 -2.74 -9.73
N ALA A 139 20.26 -2.46 -8.43
CA ALA A 139 20.13 -3.48 -7.41
C ALA A 139 18.83 -4.30 -7.55
N VAL A 140 17.73 -3.64 -7.93
CA VAL A 140 16.45 -4.30 -8.23
C VAL A 140 16.59 -5.17 -9.47
N LEU A 141 17.19 -4.66 -10.55
CA LEU A 141 17.43 -5.45 -11.78
C LEU A 141 18.30 -6.67 -11.51
N LYS A 142 19.34 -6.55 -10.67
CA LYS A 142 20.21 -7.67 -10.28
C LYS A 142 19.42 -8.80 -9.62
N TRP A 143 18.42 -8.47 -8.79
CA TRP A 143 17.55 -9.47 -8.17
C TRP A 143 16.58 -10.08 -9.18
N LEU A 144 15.89 -9.26 -9.97
CA LEU A 144 14.87 -9.71 -10.91
C LEU A 144 15.43 -10.54 -12.09
N LYS A 145 16.74 -10.44 -12.39
CA LYS A 145 17.42 -11.22 -13.45
C LYS A 145 17.82 -12.64 -13.03
N LYS A 146 17.56 -13.05 -11.79
CA LYS A 146 17.88 -14.41 -11.34
C LYS A 146 16.94 -15.43 -12.00
N ASP A 147 17.47 -16.58 -12.42
CA ASP A 147 16.71 -17.63 -13.12
C ASP A 147 15.55 -18.21 -12.30
N ASN A 148 15.66 -18.16 -10.96
CA ASN A 148 14.64 -18.65 -10.04
C ASN A 148 13.63 -17.57 -9.60
N VAL A 149 13.70 -16.35 -10.17
CA VAL A 149 12.83 -15.23 -9.82
C VAL A 149 11.87 -14.92 -10.97
N THR A 150 10.59 -14.95 -10.69
CA THR A 150 9.54 -14.43 -11.58
C THR A 150 9.13 -13.05 -11.11
N PRO A 151 9.37 -11.99 -11.89
CA PRO A 151 8.99 -10.63 -11.54
C PRO A 151 7.48 -10.41 -11.60
N LEU A 152 6.92 -9.85 -10.52
CA LEU A 152 5.53 -9.38 -10.44
C LEU A 152 5.54 -7.87 -10.21
N ALA A 153 5.14 -7.11 -11.21
CA ALA A 153 5.08 -5.65 -11.14
C ALA A 153 3.74 -5.17 -10.54
N MET A 154 3.79 -4.26 -9.58
CA MET A 154 2.60 -3.71 -8.94
C MET A 154 1.85 -2.71 -9.83
N SER A 155 2.51 -2.18 -10.86
CA SER A 155 2.00 -1.15 -11.75
C SER A 155 2.32 -1.48 -13.21
N LYS A 156 1.54 -0.90 -14.14
CA LYS A 156 1.82 -1.00 -15.58
C LYS A 156 3.14 -0.30 -15.91
N PHE A 157 3.40 0.85 -15.26
CA PHE A 157 4.69 1.52 -15.33
C PHE A 157 5.83 0.57 -14.93
N GLY A 158 5.73 -0.09 -13.76
CA GLY A 158 6.73 -1.04 -13.30
C GLY A 158 6.96 -2.20 -14.27
N LEU A 159 5.87 -2.76 -14.82
CA LEU A 159 5.96 -3.81 -15.83
C LEU A 159 6.68 -3.32 -17.09
N GLU A 160 6.34 -2.12 -17.57
CA GLU A 160 6.99 -1.52 -18.74
C GLU A 160 8.51 -1.33 -18.52
N GLN A 161 8.89 -0.81 -17.34
CA GLN A 161 10.29 -0.62 -16.98
C GLN A 161 11.07 -1.95 -16.89
N ILE A 162 10.47 -3.00 -16.31
CA ILE A 162 11.04 -4.34 -16.23
C ILE A 162 11.23 -4.92 -17.65
N ASN A 163 10.22 -4.80 -18.51
CA ASN A 163 10.28 -5.28 -19.89
C ASN A 163 11.32 -4.51 -20.72
N LYS A 164 11.46 -3.18 -20.55
CA LYS A 164 12.53 -2.39 -21.19
C LYS A 164 13.93 -2.83 -20.79
N ALA A 165 14.08 -3.40 -19.59
CA ALA A 165 15.34 -3.99 -19.13
C ALA A 165 15.60 -5.42 -19.65
N GLY A 166 14.73 -5.94 -20.54
CA GLY A 166 14.83 -7.25 -21.16
C GLY A 166 14.40 -8.41 -20.25
N ILE A 167 13.55 -8.13 -19.24
CA ILE A 167 13.04 -9.14 -18.30
C ILE A 167 11.54 -9.28 -18.51
N GLU A 168 11.05 -10.53 -18.70
CA GLU A 168 9.61 -10.80 -18.76
C GLU A 168 9.02 -10.75 -17.33
N GLY A 169 7.99 -9.95 -17.13
CA GLY A 169 7.27 -9.83 -15.86
C GLY A 169 5.77 -10.03 -16.01
N HIS A 170 5.07 -10.11 -14.89
CA HIS A 170 3.60 -10.16 -14.83
C HIS A 170 3.07 -8.94 -14.09
N TYR A 171 1.92 -8.41 -14.57
CA TYR A 171 1.22 -7.32 -13.87
C TYR A 171 0.31 -7.87 -12.78
N ILE A 172 0.61 -7.52 -11.55
CA ILE A 172 -0.19 -7.85 -10.36
C ILE A 172 -0.36 -6.57 -9.54
N PRO A 173 -1.43 -5.80 -9.72
CA PRO A 173 -1.65 -4.60 -8.92
C PRO A 173 -1.97 -4.95 -7.46
N HIS A 174 -1.79 -3.98 -6.56
CA HIS A 174 -2.42 -4.07 -5.25
C HIS A 174 -3.94 -3.99 -5.39
N SER A 175 -4.63 -4.54 -4.42
CA SER A 175 -6.08 -4.53 -4.35
C SER A 175 -6.56 -4.01 -3.01
N ILE A 176 -7.82 -3.61 -2.95
CA ILE A 176 -8.52 -3.13 -1.76
C ILE A 176 -9.84 -3.89 -1.57
N ASP A 177 -10.37 -3.90 -0.35
CA ASP A 177 -11.73 -4.38 -0.10
C ASP A 177 -12.74 -3.26 -0.40
N THR A 178 -13.36 -3.29 -1.57
CA THR A 178 -14.37 -2.28 -1.97
C THR A 178 -15.69 -2.40 -1.22
N LYS A 179 -15.89 -3.43 -0.41
CA LYS A 179 -17.03 -3.53 0.50
C LYS A 179 -16.80 -2.71 1.76
N VAL A 180 -15.54 -2.55 2.17
CA VAL A 180 -15.10 -1.73 3.30
C VAL A 180 -14.82 -0.31 2.85
N PHE A 181 -13.94 -0.14 1.84
CA PHE A 181 -13.62 1.18 1.28
C PHE A 181 -14.75 1.62 0.34
N LYS A 182 -15.66 2.39 0.88
CA LYS A 182 -16.78 3.03 0.20
C LYS A 182 -17.18 4.27 0.98
N TYR A 183 -17.90 5.17 0.35
CA TYR A 183 -18.45 6.33 1.04
C TYR A 183 -19.29 5.88 2.25
N THR A 184 -19.04 6.52 3.38
CA THR A 184 -19.86 6.41 4.60
C THR A 184 -20.01 7.79 5.23
N ASP A 185 -21.18 8.06 5.79
CA ASP A 185 -21.50 9.29 6.52
C ASP A 185 -21.32 9.17 8.03
N LYS A 186 -20.92 7.96 8.53
CA LYS A 186 -20.76 7.69 9.96
C LYS A 186 -19.52 6.87 10.27
N ILE A 187 -18.92 7.17 11.43
CA ILE A 187 -17.89 6.38 12.12
C ILE A 187 -18.39 6.14 13.55
N ASP A 188 -18.45 4.87 13.97
CA ASP A 188 -18.89 4.47 15.32
C ASP A 188 -20.23 5.09 15.77
N GLY A 189 -21.14 5.30 14.79
CA GLY A 189 -22.47 5.86 15.03
C GLY A 189 -22.55 7.40 14.99
N LEU A 190 -21.43 8.11 15.07
CA LEU A 190 -21.35 9.56 14.92
C LEU A 190 -21.29 9.98 13.45
N ALA A 191 -21.76 11.16 13.10
CA ALA A 191 -21.49 11.75 11.81
C ALA A 191 -19.98 11.89 11.60
N VAL A 192 -19.48 11.71 10.37
CA VAL A 192 -18.03 11.71 10.10
C VAL A 192 -17.38 13.02 10.54
N ASP A 193 -17.99 14.17 10.24
CA ASP A 193 -17.45 15.47 10.64
C ASP A 193 -17.44 15.66 12.17
N GLU A 194 -18.47 15.16 12.87
CA GLU A 194 -18.51 15.12 14.34
C GLU A 194 -17.40 14.24 14.92
N TYR A 195 -17.20 13.04 14.37
CA TYR A 195 -16.11 12.13 14.79
C TYR A 195 -14.73 12.76 14.57
N MET A 196 -14.56 13.48 13.47
CA MET A 196 -13.31 14.15 13.12
C MET A 196 -13.10 15.48 13.85
N GLY A 197 -14.13 16.02 14.51
CA GLY A 197 -14.10 17.32 15.14
C GLY A 197 -14.00 18.48 14.12
N PHE A 198 -14.54 18.30 12.93
CA PHE A 198 -14.52 19.32 11.89
C PHE A 198 -15.71 20.27 12.06
N GLU A 199 -15.46 21.56 11.86
CA GLU A 199 -16.53 22.55 11.75
C GLU A 199 -17.28 22.37 10.42
N ASP A 200 -18.57 22.67 10.44
CA ASP A 200 -19.40 22.62 9.23
C ASP A 200 -18.84 23.52 8.13
N GLY A 201 -18.87 23.01 6.91
CA GLY A 201 -18.49 23.77 5.72
C GLY A 201 -17.00 23.80 5.38
N ARG A 202 -16.11 23.25 6.20
CA ARG A 202 -14.67 23.18 5.90
C ARG A 202 -14.40 22.41 4.59
N PHE A 203 -13.51 22.92 3.75
CA PHE A 203 -12.97 22.17 2.60
C PHE A 203 -11.78 21.36 3.05
N VAL A 204 -11.92 20.02 3.05
CA VAL A 204 -10.93 19.11 3.63
C VAL A 204 -10.00 18.54 2.54
N VAL A 205 -8.74 18.94 2.64
CA VAL A 205 -7.64 18.35 1.86
C VAL A 205 -7.02 17.24 2.69
N GLY A 206 -7.12 16.00 2.23
CA GLY A 206 -6.58 14.83 2.95
C GLY A 206 -5.24 14.38 2.40
N MET A 207 -4.39 13.83 3.26
CA MET A 207 -3.12 13.21 2.89
C MET A 207 -2.93 11.95 3.73
N ASN A 208 -2.72 10.78 3.10
CA ASN A 208 -2.37 9.54 3.81
C ASN A 208 -1.02 9.02 3.32
N ALA A 209 0.01 9.22 4.14
CA ALA A 209 1.36 8.83 3.80
C ALA A 209 2.20 8.62 5.06
N ALA A 210 2.98 7.54 5.13
CA ALA A 210 3.85 7.30 6.27
C ALA A 210 4.91 8.40 6.41
N ASN A 211 5.01 9.01 7.59
CA ASN A 211 6.05 9.98 7.92
C ASN A 211 7.35 9.24 8.27
N LYS A 212 8.02 8.72 7.23
CA LYS A 212 9.33 8.05 7.33
C LYS A 212 10.26 8.60 6.26
N SER A 213 11.46 9.01 6.67
CA SER A 213 12.49 9.57 5.80
C SER A 213 13.84 8.94 6.11
N SER A 214 14.60 8.62 5.07
CA SER A 214 15.97 8.11 5.17
C SER A 214 17.05 9.22 5.13
N GLY A 215 16.66 10.48 5.29
CA GLY A 215 17.59 11.62 5.20
C GLY A 215 16.90 12.97 5.08
N ILE A 216 17.54 13.90 4.38
CA ILE A 216 17.04 15.26 4.17
C ILE A 216 15.87 15.34 3.17
N LEU A 217 15.64 14.29 2.39
CA LEU A 217 14.53 14.20 1.43
C LEU A 217 13.43 13.33 2.01
N HIS A 218 12.20 13.71 1.77
CA HIS A 218 11.03 12.93 2.17
C HIS A 218 10.25 12.48 0.94
N ARG A 219 10.37 11.20 0.56
CA ARG A 219 9.77 10.63 -0.66
C ARG A 219 8.26 10.91 -0.80
N LYS A 220 7.56 11.11 0.31
CA LYS A 220 6.13 11.46 0.30
C LYS A 220 5.85 12.96 0.05
N ALA A 221 6.88 13.73 -0.34
CA ALA A 221 6.78 15.13 -0.73
C ALA A 221 6.02 16.01 0.28
N TYR A 222 6.26 15.79 1.60
CA TYR A 222 5.58 16.59 2.63
C TYR A 222 5.84 18.09 2.48
N SER A 223 7.08 18.50 2.13
CA SER A 223 7.41 19.92 1.92
C SER A 223 6.60 20.52 0.78
N GLU A 224 6.53 19.85 -0.36
CA GLU A 224 5.86 20.32 -1.56
C GLU A 224 4.33 20.37 -1.36
N ASN A 225 3.76 19.30 -0.79
CA ASN A 225 2.34 19.23 -0.50
C ASN A 225 1.90 20.30 0.52
N MET A 226 2.64 20.45 1.62
CA MET A 226 2.31 21.44 2.65
C MET A 226 2.58 22.88 2.18
N MET A 227 3.62 23.14 1.36
CA MET A 227 3.82 24.45 0.72
C MET A 227 2.65 24.78 -0.21
N ALA A 228 2.21 23.85 -1.03
CA ALA A 228 1.07 24.05 -1.93
C ALA A 228 -0.21 24.32 -1.14
N PHE A 229 -0.48 23.53 -0.10
CA PHE A 229 -1.62 23.77 0.78
C PHE A 229 -1.55 25.15 1.46
N ALA A 230 -0.40 25.55 1.99
CA ALA A 230 -0.22 26.86 2.61
C ALA A 230 -0.51 28.03 1.65
N MET A 231 -0.09 27.89 0.38
CA MET A 231 -0.40 28.90 -0.66
C MET A 231 -1.90 28.92 -0.99
N PHE A 232 -2.52 27.77 -1.11
CA PHE A 232 -3.95 27.61 -1.36
C PHE A 232 -4.80 28.17 -0.21
N ALA A 233 -4.50 27.80 1.05
CA ALA A 233 -5.26 28.19 2.22
C ALA A 233 -5.26 29.73 2.50
N ARG A 234 -4.26 30.46 1.99
CA ARG A 234 -4.28 31.95 2.06
C ARG A 234 -5.46 32.57 1.32
N LYS A 235 -5.96 31.89 0.28
CA LYS A 235 -7.11 32.35 -0.49
C LYS A 235 -8.41 31.71 0.01
N HIS A 236 -8.31 30.55 0.65
CA HIS A 236 -9.42 29.72 1.10
C HIS A 236 -9.28 29.44 2.60
N PRO A 237 -9.65 30.40 3.49
CA PRO A 237 -9.48 30.26 4.94
C PRO A 237 -10.36 29.16 5.56
N ASP A 238 -11.37 28.68 4.83
CA ASP A 238 -12.19 27.51 5.16
C ASP A 238 -11.47 26.16 4.86
N ALA A 239 -10.31 26.18 4.19
CA ALA A 239 -9.56 24.97 3.89
C ALA A 239 -8.91 24.39 5.15
N MET A 240 -8.95 23.06 5.27
CA MET A 240 -8.30 22.28 6.31
C MET A 240 -7.42 21.18 5.69
N LEU A 241 -6.24 20.97 6.26
CA LEU A 241 -5.34 19.88 5.90
C LEU A 241 -5.40 18.78 6.97
N TYR A 242 -5.89 17.60 6.60
CA TYR A 242 -5.79 16.41 7.42
C TYR A 242 -4.63 15.53 6.93
N ILE A 243 -3.68 15.22 7.79
CA ILE A 243 -2.55 14.34 7.46
C ILE A 243 -2.64 13.07 8.30
N HIS A 244 -2.96 11.94 7.65
CA HIS A 244 -2.98 10.62 8.28
C HIS A 244 -1.56 10.09 8.44
N ALA A 245 -0.85 10.60 9.44
CA ALA A 245 0.52 10.26 9.80
C ALA A 245 0.83 10.61 11.26
N ASP A 246 1.88 10.03 11.82
CA ASP A 246 2.48 10.52 13.06
C ASP A 246 3.20 11.85 12.78
N PRO A 247 2.73 12.99 13.37
CA PRO A 247 3.30 14.31 13.10
C PRO A 247 4.72 14.50 13.62
N SER A 248 5.18 13.63 14.51
CA SER A 248 6.49 13.72 15.19
C SER A 248 7.24 12.38 15.19
N SER A 249 7.04 11.58 14.14
CA SER A 249 7.71 10.28 13.99
C SER A 249 9.22 10.40 14.21
N PRO A 250 9.85 9.53 15.05
CA PRO A 250 11.28 9.56 15.28
C PRO A 250 12.10 9.19 14.03
N HIS A 251 11.46 8.62 13.02
CA HIS A 251 12.04 8.26 11.73
C HIS A 251 11.52 9.13 10.57
N GLY A 252 10.94 10.28 10.89
CA GLY A 252 10.34 11.20 9.93
C GLY A 252 10.67 12.65 10.23
N TRP A 253 9.84 13.54 9.72
CA TRP A 253 9.94 14.98 9.97
C TRP A 253 8.97 15.42 11.05
N ASN A 254 9.26 16.55 11.72
CA ASN A 254 8.30 17.25 12.57
C ASN A 254 7.34 18.04 11.67
N LEU A 255 6.17 17.45 11.36
CA LEU A 255 5.21 18.05 10.45
C LEU A 255 4.50 19.28 11.06
N MET A 256 4.36 19.33 12.40
CA MET A 256 3.82 20.49 13.09
C MET A 256 4.75 21.71 12.92
N ALA A 257 6.06 21.51 13.13
CA ALA A 257 7.04 22.58 12.93
C ALA A 257 7.11 23.04 11.47
N LEU A 258 6.98 22.12 10.51
CA LEU A 258 6.91 22.45 9.09
C LEU A 258 5.67 23.28 8.77
N GLY A 259 4.49 22.92 9.29
CA GLY A 259 3.25 23.67 9.11
C GLY A 259 3.37 25.09 9.67
N GLN A 260 3.92 25.24 10.88
CA GLN A 260 4.17 26.55 11.50
C GLN A 260 5.12 27.42 10.66
N LEU A 261 6.23 26.84 10.16
CA LEU A 261 7.17 27.54 9.29
C LEU A 261 6.52 28.03 8.00
N LEU A 262 5.59 27.27 7.44
CA LEU A 262 4.84 27.62 6.22
C LEU A 262 3.68 28.60 6.48
N GLY A 263 3.40 28.90 7.75
CA GLY A 263 2.32 29.79 8.15
C GLY A 263 0.92 29.17 8.03
N ILE A 264 0.81 27.83 8.10
CA ILE A 264 -0.48 27.15 8.18
C ILE A 264 -1.02 27.37 9.61
N PRO A 265 -2.22 27.97 9.79
CA PRO A 265 -2.83 28.09 11.11
C PRO A 265 -3.00 26.71 11.78
N VAL A 266 -2.81 26.64 13.09
CA VAL A 266 -2.93 25.39 13.86
C VAL A 266 -4.30 24.75 13.65
N ASP A 267 -5.35 25.56 13.64
CA ASP A 267 -6.74 25.10 13.47
C ASP A 267 -7.06 24.64 12.02
N ASN A 268 -6.14 24.89 11.08
CA ASN A 268 -6.28 24.46 9.70
C ASN A 268 -5.43 23.22 9.37
N MET A 269 -4.81 22.58 10.37
CA MET A 269 -4.01 21.37 10.18
C MET A 269 -4.26 20.38 11.31
N THR A 270 -4.65 19.15 10.97
CA THR A 270 -4.96 18.12 11.96
C THR A 270 -4.39 16.76 11.60
N PHE A 271 -4.29 15.89 12.59
CA PHE A 271 -3.68 14.55 12.52
C PHE A 271 -4.57 13.55 13.26
N PRO A 272 -4.42 12.24 13.01
CA PRO A 272 -5.10 11.22 13.80
C PRO A 272 -4.62 11.23 15.25
N ASP A 273 -5.43 10.67 16.14
CA ASP A 273 -4.97 10.34 17.49
C ASP A 273 -3.70 9.49 17.43
N PRO A 274 -2.61 9.87 18.14
CA PRO A 274 -1.33 9.17 18.06
C PRO A 274 -1.38 7.70 18.48
N LEU A 275 -2.25 7.34 19.43
CA LEU A 275 -2.41 5.96 19.88
C LEU A 275 -3.17 5.14 18.84
N ALA A 276 -4.29 5.67 18.34
CA ALA A 276 -5.06 5.03 17.28
C ALA A 276 -4.21 4.82 16.01
N TYR A 277 -3.40 5.80 15.64
CA TYR A 277 -2.47 5.67 14.51
C TYR A 277 -1.42 4.59 14.74
N ARG A 278 -0.81 4.54 15.94
CA ARG A 278 0.28 3.59 16.28
C ARG A 278 -0.21 2.16 16.38
N TYR A 279 -1.35 1.92 17.00
CA TYR A 279 -1.93 0.58 17.17
C TYR A 279 -2.72 0.12 15.94
N GLY A 280 -2.96 1.02 14.99
CA GLY A 280 -3.80 0.80 13.83
C GLY A 280 -5.28 1.02 14.17
N MET A 281 -6.01 1.49 13.19
CA MET A 281 -7.46 1.62 13.27
C MET A 281 -8.16 0.66 12.31
N PRO A 282 -9.43 0.30 12.55
CA PRO A 282 -10.20 -0.51 11.61
C PRO A 282 -10.23 0.14 10.21
N GLN A 283 -10.17 -0.66 9.17
CA GLN A 283 -10.28 -0.16 7.79
C GLN A 283 -11.59 0.60 7.54
N SER A 284 -12.69 0.21 8.23
CA SER A 284 -13.96 0.93 8.19
C SER A 284 -13.85 2.36 8.75
N THR A 285 -13.10 2.56 9.82
CA THR A 285 -12.81 3.89 10.38
C THR A 285 -11.97 4.70 9.38
N LEU A 286 -10.96 4.11 8.76
CA LEU A 286 -10.16 4.76 7.74
C LEU A 286 -11.01 5.13 6.50
N ALA A 287 -11.95 4.28 6.08
CA ALA A 287 -12.90 4.60 5.02
C ALA A 287 -13.78 5.82 5.37
N GLY A 288 -14.21 5.93 6.64
CA GLY A 288 -14.91 7.14 7.12
C GLY A 288 -14.03 8.38 7.07
N ILE A 289 -12.77 8.27 7.49
CA ILE A 289 -11.80 9.37 7.39
C ILE A 289 -11.63 9.80 5.93
N TYR A 290 -11.44 8.88 4.98
CA TYR A 290 -11.42 9.23 3.56
C TYR A 290 -12.73 9.89 3.13
N SER A 291 -13.88 9.43 3.64
CA SER A 291 -15.18 9.99 3.29
C SER A 291 -15.38 11.44 3.74
N SER A 292 -14.58 11.94 4.70
CA SER A 292 -14.58 13.36 5.09
C SER A 292 -13.82 14.27 4.13
N TRP A 293 -12.96 13.72 3.25
CA TRP A 293 -12.10 14.54 2.41
C TRP A 293 -12.80 14.99 1.12
N ASP A 294 -12.50 16.19 0.67
CA ASP A 294 -12.98 16.74 -0.61
C ASP A 294 -11.98 16.47 -1.74
N VAL A 295 -10.69 16.39 -1.41
CA VAL A 295 -9.62 16.00 -2.32
C VAL A 295 -8.48 15.35 -1.56
N MET A 296 -7.78 14.40 -2.17
CA MET A 296 -6.57 13.79 -1.59
C MET A 296 -5.30 14.30 -2.28
N LEU A 297 -4.32 14.75 -1.50
CA LEU A 297 -2.95 14.98 -1.95
C LEU A 297 -2.11 13.70 -1.82
N ALA A 298 -1.59 13.21 -2.94
CA ALA A 298 -0.77 12.01 -3.02
C ALA A 298 0.42 12.20 -3.98
N THR A 299 1.03 13.39 -4.01
CA THR A 299 2.12 13.75 -4.93
C THR A 299 3.47 13.32 -4.37
N SER A 300 3.72 12.03 -4.27
CA SER A 300 5.03 11.49 -3.87
C SER A 300 6.09 11.67 -4.95
N TYR A 301 7.39 11.59 -4.58
CA TYR A 301 8.50 11.61 -5.55
C TYR A 301 8.50 10.38 -6.46
N GLY A 302 7.96 9.26 -6.00
CA GLY A 302 7.76 8.03 -6.74
C GLY A 302 6.98 7.01 -5.90
N GLU A 303 6.12 6.26 -6.55
CA GLU A 303 5.33 5.17 -5.95
C GLU A 303 5.42 3.92 -6.81
N GLY A 304 5.60 2.77 -6.15
CA GLY A 304 5.47 1.47 -6.81
C GLY A 304 4.03 1.11 -7.14
N PHE A 305 3.08 1.63 -6.33
CA PHE A 305 1.63 1.59 -6.55
C PHE A 305 0.98 2.83 -5.93
N GLY A 306 0.57 2.80 -4.67
CA GLY A 306 -0.13 3.88 -3.97
C GLY A 306 -1.52 3.44 -3.52
N ILE A 307 -1.59 2.44 -2.65
CA ILE A 307 -2.86 1.89 -2.13
C ILE A 307 -3.82 2.99 -1.63
N PRO A 308 -3.38 3.98 -0.82
CA PRO A 308 -4.26 5.04 -0.33
C PRO A 308 -4.97 5.84 -1.44
N THR A 309 -4.34 5.98 -2.61
CA THR A 309 -4.94 6.67 -3.77
C THR A 309 -6.18 5.94 -4.29
N VAL A 310 -6.16 4.61 -4.26
CA VAL A 310 -7.30 3.78 -4.67
C VAL A 310 -8.36 3.72 -3.57
N GLU A 311 -7.95 3.62 -2.30
CA GLU A 311 -8.85 3.62 -1.14
C GLU A 311 -9.68 4.91 -1.06
N ALA A 312 -9.03 6.07 -1.21
CA ALA A 312 -9.71 7.36 -1.22
C ALA A 312 -10.72 7.47 -2.37
N GLN A 313 -10.35 7.03 -3.56
CA GLN A 313 -11.27 7.02 -4.71
C GLN A 313 -12.44 6.06 -4.53
N ALA A 314 -12.26 4.92 -3.88
CA ALA A 314 -13.36 4.02 -3.52
C ALA A 314 -14.37 4.71 -2.59
N CYS A 315 -13.92 5.65 -1.77
CA CYS A 315 -14.76 6.51 -0.93
C CYS A 315 -15.28 7.77 -1.66
N GLY A 316 -15.07 7.87 -2.98
CA GLY A 316 -15.57 8.97 -3.81
C GLY A 316 -14.71 10.24 -3.79
N VAL A 317 -13.45 10.16 -3.33
CA VAL A 317 -12.53 11.31 -3.21
C VAL A 317 -11.68 11.44 -4.45
N PRO A 318 -11.70 12.58 -5.18
CA PRO A 318 -10.77 12.84 -6.27
C PRO A 318 -9.34 13.02 -5.73
N VAL A 319 -8.34 12.75 -6.58
CA VAL A 319 -6.95 12.69 -6.14
C VAL A 319 -6.04 13.64 -6.94
N ILE A 320 -5.02 14.19 -6.29
CA ILE A 320 -3.93 14.93 -6.91
C ILE A 320 -2.66 14.09 -6.72
N VAL A 321 -2.04 13.65 -7.81
CA VAL A 321 -0.88 12.74 -7.78
C VAL A 321 0.28 13.30 -8.60
N SER A 322 1.49 12.78 -8.40
CA SER A 322 2.62 13.07 -9.30
C SER A 322 2.41 12.40 -10.66
N LYS A 323 2.76 13.07 -11.75
CA LYS A 323 2.81 12.50 -13.11
C LYS A 323 4.10 11.69 -13.30
N PHE A 324 4.35 10.76 -12.37
CA PHE A 324 5.56 9.96 -12.34
C PHE A 324 5.32 8.56 -11.73
N ALA A 325 6.07 7.58 -12.22
CA ALA A 325 5.98 6.17 -11.83
C ALA A 325 4.54 5.62 -11.90
N ALA A 326 4.07 4.90 -10.88
CA ALA A 326 2.75 4.30 -10.89
C ALA A 326 1.58 5.29 -10.70
N SER A 327 1.86 6.48 -10.14
CA SER A 327 0.79 7.37 -9.68
C SER A 327 -0.20 7.81 -10.79
N PRO A 328 0.22 8.14 -12.04
CA PRO A 328 -0.71 8.59 -13.07
C PRO A 328 -1.74 7.53 -13.49
N GLU A 329 -1.38 6.25 -13.42
CA GLU A 329 -2.30 5.16 -13.82
C GLU A 329 -3.41 4.91 -12.79
N LEU A 330 -3.26 5.49 -11.58
CA LEU A 330 -4.22 5.37 -10.48
C LEU A 330 -5.20 6.55 -10.40
N VAL A 331 -5.26 7.43 -11.40
CA VAL A 331 -6.21 8.54 -11.44
C VAL A 331 -7.48 8.14 -12.18
N GLY A 332 -8.51 7.79 -11.45
CA GLY A 332 -9.87 7.63 -11.97
C GLY A 332 -10.56 9.00 -12.14
N ASP A 333 -10.50 9.83 -11.08
CA ASP A 333 -10.92 11.22 -11.10
C ASP A 333 -9.92 12.07 -10.32
N GLY A 334 -9.43 13.14 -10.93
CA GLY A 334 -8.43 14.01 -10.31
C GLY A 334 -7.38 14.54 -11.29
N TRP A 335 -6.21 14.85 -10.76
CA TRP A 335 -5.15 15.56 -11.47
C TRP A 335 -3.79 14.88 -11.30
N ALA A 336 -2.98 14.89 -12.35
CA ALA A 336 -1.59 14.46 -12.31
C ALA A 336 -0.70 15.67 -12.58
N VAL A 337 0.13 16.04 -11.61
CA VAL A 337 1.02 17.22 -11.67
C VAL A 337 2.41 16.82 -12.15
N SER A 338 3.03 17.63 -12.98
CA SER A 338 4.39 17.42 -13.45
C SER A 338 5.43 17.71 -12.35
N GLY A 339 6.69 17.52 -12.65
CA GLY A 339 7.76 17.78 -11.70
C GLY A 339 9.14 17.74 -12.35
N GLN A 340 10.17 17.78 -11.54
CA GLN A 340 11.57 17.79 -11.96
C GLN A 340 12.27 16.49 -11.55
N PRO A 341 13.11 15.90 -12.43
CA PRO A 341 13.91 14.74 -12.05
C PRO A 341 14.81 15.02 -10.84
N LEU A 342 14.84 14.09 -9.91
CA LEU A 342 15.73 14.10 -8.76
C LEU A 342 16.56 12.82 -8.76
N TYR A 343 17.88 12.94 -8.86
CA TYR A 343 18.76 11.78 -8.75
C TYR A 343 18.81 11.26 -7.33
N ASP A 344 18.49 9.96 -7.16
CA ASP A 344 18.70 9.24 -5.91
C ASP A 344 20.03 8.48 -5.95
N PRO A 345 21.06 8.96 -5.23
CA PRO A 345 22.37 8.31 -5.21
C PRO A 345 22.36 6.95 -4.53
N ALA A 346 21.38 6.66 -3.67
CA ALA A 346 21.28 5.38 -3.00
C ALA A 346 20.79 4.27 -3.93
N GLN A 347 19.91 4.62 -4.85
CA GLN A 347 19.34 3.69 -5.83
C GLN A 347 19.96 3.81 -7.23
N HIS A 348 20.84 4.79 -7.46
CA HIS A 348 21.44 5.10 -8.78
C HIS A 348 20.37 5.24 -9.87
N SER A 349 19.29 5.95 -9.55
CA SER A 349 18.17 6.17 -10.44
C SER A 349 17.49 7.49 -10.12
N PHE A 350 16.34 7.77 -10.73
CA PHE A 350 15.66 9.05 -10.56
C PHE A 350 14.27 8.88 -9.95
N TRP A 351 13.94 9.78 -9.06
CA TRP A 351 12.62 10.21 -8.62
C TRP A 351 12.21 11.49 -9.38
N ASN A 352 11.05 12.02 -9.00
CA ASN A 352 10.52 13.27 -9.56
C ASN A 352 9.96 14.14 -8.42
N ILE A 353 10.49 15.36 -8.24
CA ILE A 353 9.95 16.33 -7.28
C ILE A 353 8.72 16.98 -7.91
N PRO A 354 7.52 16.88 -7.32
CA PRO A 354 6.30 17.45 -7.89
C PRO A 354 6.33 18.98 -7.88
N SER A 355 5.70 19.58 -8.89
CA SER A 355 5.59 21.03 -9.07
C SER A 355 4.61 21.64 -8.07
N VAL A 356 5.09 22.40 -7.11
CA VAL A 356 4.25 23.13 -6.13
C VAL A 356 3.20 24.01 -6.82
N PRO A 357 3.54 24.83 -7.85
CA PRO A 357 2.53 25.63 -8.55
C PRO A 357 1.41 24.79 -9.18
N GLU A 358 1.74 23.63 -9.79
CA GLU A 358 0.72 22.76 -10.38
C GLU A 358 -0.14 22.05 -9.32
N ILE A 359 0.42 21.74 -8.12
CA ILE A 359 -0.38 21.24 -7.00
C ILE A 359 -1.38 22.31 -6.56
N VAL A 360 -0.95 23.59 -6.45
CA VAL A 360 -1.85 24.71 -6.12
C VAL A 360 -2.97 24.83 -7.15
N GLU A 361 -2.64 24.79 -8.43
CA GLU A 361 -3.63 24.85 -9.50
C GLU A 361 -4.64 23.70 -9.42
N ALA A 362 -4.18 22.49 -9.16
CA ALA A 362 -5.03 21.32 -8.98
C ALA A 362 -5.95 21.45 -7.74
N LEU A 363 -5.45 22.04 -6.63
CA LEU A 363 -6.26 22.35 -5.45
C LEU A 363 -7.34 23.40 -5.76
N GLU A 364 -7.02 24.46 -6.52
CA GLU A 364 -8.00 25.46 -6.97
C GLU A 364 -9.10 24.84 -7.84
N GLN A 365 -8.72 23.92 -8.75
CA GLN A 365 -9.67 23.19 -9.57
C GLN A 365 -10.55 22.24 -8.73
N ALA A 366 -9.97 21.57 -7.74
CA ALA A 366 -10.71 20.72 -6.80
C ALA A 366 -11.71 21.54 -5.98
N TYR A 367 -11.31 22.70 -5.48
CA TYR A 367 -12.16 23.62 -4.72
C TYR A 367 -13.32 24.14 -5.57
N ALA A 368 -13.04 24.55 -6.81
CA ALA A 368 -14.06 25.00 -7.75
C ALA A 368 -15.08 23.90 -8.14
N LYS A 369 -14.66 22.62 -8.11
CA LYS A 369 -15.54 21.46 -8.33
C LYS A 369 -16.51 21.24 -7.17
N GLY A 370 -16.17 21.75 -5.98
CA GLY A 370 -16.99 21.65 -4.78
C GLY A 370 -16.85 20.31 -4.05
N LYS A 371 -17.65 20.15 -2.99
CA LYS A 371 -17.58 19.03 -2.03
C LYS A 371 -18.31 17.75 -2.47
N ASN A 372 -18.49 17.54 -3.76
CA ASN A 372 -19.26 16.40 -4.27
C ASN A 372 -18.40 15.14 -4.39
N LYS A 373 -18.92 14.01 -3.90
CA LYS A 373 -18.28 12.72 -4.08
C LYS A 373 -18.32 12.29 -5.56
N SER A 374 -17.20 11.78 -6.06
CA SER A 374 -17.02 11.41 -7.45
C SER A 374 -17.46 9.98 -7.72
N ALA A 375 -18.55 9.79 -8.46
CA ALA A 375 -18.96 8.47 -8.94
C ALA A 375 -17.89 7.86 -9.89
N LYS A 376 -17.20 8.70 -10.68
CA LYS A 376 -16.12 8.26 -11.57
C LYS A 376 -14.93 7.68 -10.80
N ALA A 377 -14.56 8.29 -9.66
CA ALA A 377 -13.52 7.77 -8.78
C ALA A 377 -13.92 6.39 -8.21
N VAL A 378 -15.17 6.27 -7.74
CA VAL A 378 -15.70 4.99 -7.22
C VAL A 378 -15.69 3.90 -8.29
N GLU A 379 -16.19 4.17 -9.48
CA GLU A 379 -16.18 3.21 -10.60
C GLU A 379 -14.75 2.76 -10.95
N PHE A 380 -13.81 3.69 -10.99
CA PHE A 380 -12.40 3.37 -11.24
C PHE A 380 -11.83 2.44 -10.19
N ALA A 381 -12.08 2.71 -8.90
CA ALA A 381 -11.57 1.92 -7.79
C ALA A 381 -12.06 0.46 -7.79
N GLN A 382 -13.24 0.16 -8.38
CA GLN A 382 -13.75 -1.20 -8.53
C GLN A 382 -12.82 -2.11 -9.37
N ASN A 383 -11.94 -1.53 -10.19
CA ASN A 383 -10.95 -2.30 -10.93
C ASN A 383 -9.88 -2.92 -10.04
N TYR A 384 -9.77 -2.45 -8.82
CA TYR A 384 -8.81 -2.89 -7.80
C TYR A 384 -9.48 -3.66 -6.65
N ASP A 385 -10.73 -4.12 -6.82
CA ASP A 385 -11.37 -5.00 -5.84
C ASP A 385 -10.59 -6.29 -5.64
N HIS A 386 -10.49 -6.78 -4.38
CA HIS A 386 -9.74 -7.97 -4.03
C HIS A 386 -10.09 -9.18 -4.90
N GLU A 387 -11.38 -9.45 -5.12
CA GLU A 387 -11.80 -10.62 -5.89
C GLU A 387 -11.47 -10.46 -7.38
N LYS A 388 -11.65 -9.27 -7.93
CA LYS A 388 -11.33 -8.97 -9.33
C LYS A 388 -9.84 -9.16 -9.60
N VAL A 389 -8.97 -8.52 -8.81
CA VAL A 389 -7.51 -8.65 -8.97
C VAL A 389 -7.06 -10.09 -8.72
N TRP A 390 -7.69 -10.78 -7.77
CA TRP A 390 -7.41 -12.20 -7.52
C TRP A 390 -7.67 -13.07 -8.74
N GLN A 391 -8.86 -12.94 -9.35
CA GLN A 391 -9.26 -13.79 -10.48
C GLN A 391 -8.54 -13.42 -11.78
N GLU A 392 -8.35 -12.12 -12.03
CA GLU A 392 -7.84 -11.64 -13.32
C GLU A 392 -6.30 -11.61 -13.37
N ASN A 393 -5.62 -11.37 -12.23
CA ASN A 393 -4.17 -11.20 -12.19
C ASN A 393 -3.46 -12.33 -11.45
N TRP A 394 -3.82 -12.62 -10.19
CA TRP A 394 -3.13 -13.63 -9.38
C TRP A 394 -3.34 -15.05 -9.87
N MET A 395 -4.58 -15.46 -10.09
CA MET A 395 -4.92 -16.86 -10.41
C MET A 395 -4.25 -17.39 -11.68
N PRO A 396 -4.18 -16.64 -12.79
CA PRO A 396 -3.46 -17.08 -13.99
C PRO A 396 -1.98 -17.33 -13.73
N VAL A 397 -1.32 -16.44 -12.99
CA VAL A 397 0.11 -16.52 -12.67
C VAL A 397 0.39 -17.67 -11.71
N LEU A 398 -0.37 -17.78 -10.62
CA LEU A 398 -0.20 -18.88 -9.65
C LEU A 398 -0.40 -20.25 -10.29
N LYS A 399 -1.39 -20.41 -11.20
CA LYS A 399 -1.58 -21.66 -11.96
C LYS A 399 -0.41 -21.99 -12.87
N LYS A 400 0.33 -20.99 -13.36
CA LYS A 400 1.56 -21.18 -14.15
C LYS A 400 2.73 -21.60 -13.27
N LEU A 401 2.89 -20.96 -12.10
CA LEU A 401 4.04 -21.14 -11.22
C LEU A 401 3.93 -22.38 -10.30
N LEU A 402 2.74 -22.88 -10.04
CA LEU A 402 2.47 -24.04 -9.17
C LEU A 402 2.01 -25.27 -9.97
N LYS A 403 2.61 -25.49 -11.14
CA LYS A 403 2.38 -26.68 -11.97
C LYS A 403 3.26 -27.82 -11.55
#